data_1d47fa7f895c48b2c03e9e0657b305d0
#
_entry.id   1d47fa7f895c48b2c03e9e0657b305d0
#
_cell.length_a   1.000
_cell.length_b   1.000
_cell.length_c   1.000
_cell.angle_alpha   90.00
_cell.angle_beta   90.00
_cell.angle_gamma   90.00
#
_symmetry.space_group_name_H-M   'P 1'
#
loop_
_entity.id
_entity.type
_entity.pdbx_description
1 polymer ?
#
loop_
_entity_poly.entity_id
_entity_poly.type
_entity_poly.pdbx_seq_one_letter_code
_entity_poly.pdbx_strand_id
1 'polypeptide(L)'
;IAGRFPYDVRFGYVRYGNAIVDALQLIYDGDGLISLLPGIGYRNYGAFYTDLKLGWESRSVSVDSHFRIMDTDIDRDEARCFEPAFFSGNFRARYNYRRRIFAGLTADFASRRRGHAYALNAVDGLVTSRLAYIPLYVNLGVEAEFALTKKLSVWLRGDNLLNMNVQRFPCYNSGGIGATAGIIVNL
;
A
#
# COMPACT_ATOMS: atom_id res chain seq x y z
N ILE A 1 -1.81 34.22 1.94
CA ILE A 1 -2.44 33.21 1.06
C ILE A 1 -3.60 32.64 1.86
N ALA A 2 -4.83 33.09 1.56
CA ALA A 2 -6.03 32.53 2.20
C ALA A 2 -6.26 31.12 1.61
N GLY A 3 -6.33 30.13 2.47
CA GLY A 3 -6.61 28.76 2.12
C GLY A 3 -7.68 28.16 3.04
N ARG A 4 -8.33 27.11 2.58
CA ARG A 4 -9.23 26.30 3.39
C ARG A 4 -8.44 25.11 3.94
N PHE A 5 -8.62 24.83 5.23
CA PHE A 5 -7.94 23.72 5.91
C PHE A 5 -8.96 22.72 6.44
N PRO A 6 -9.43 21.78 5.60
CA PRO A 6 -10.27 20.70 6.05
C PRO A 6 -9.45 19.65 6.84
N TYR A 7 -10.04 19.13 7.90
CA TYR A 7 -9.49 18.01 8.65
C TYR A 7 -10.59 17.04 9.07
N ASP A 8 -10.25 15.78 9.23
CA ASP A 8 -11.12 14.72 9.72
C ASP A 8 -10.29 13.78 10.60
N VAL A 9 -10.74 13.55 11.82
CA VAL A 9 -10.11 12.63 12.77
C VAL A 9 -11.14 11.58 13.15
N ARG A 10 -10.77 10.31 12.97
CA ARG A 10 -11.61 9.18 13.35
C ARG A 10 -10.79 8.21 14.19
N PHE A 11 -11.38 7.71 15.23
CA PHE A 11 -10.81 6.63 16.02
C PHE A 11 -11.92 5.66 16.39
N GLY A 12 -11.57 4.40 16.53
CA GLY A 12 -12.53 3.38 16.86
C GLY A 12 -11.92 2.00 16.99
N TYR A 13 -12.79 1.08 17.30
CA TYR A 13 -12.50 -0.34 17.32
C TYR A 13 -13.37 -1.05 16.28
N VAL A 14 -12.79 -1.95 15.53
CA VAL A 14 -13.49 -2.79 14.56
C VAL A 14 -13.16 -4.26 14.82
N ARG A 15 -14.18 -5.10 14.78
CA ARG A 15 -14.01 -6.55 14.84
C ARG A 15 -14.27 -7.13 13.45
N TYR A 16 -13.28 -7.82 12.95
CA TYR A 16 -13.37 -8.55 11.68
C TYR A 16 -13.79 -9.99 11.98
N GLY A 17 -14.95 -10.39 11.48
CA GLY A 17 -15.40 -11.78 11.47
C GLY A 17 -15.05 -12.41 10.13
N ASN A 18 -14.39 -13.57 10.15
CA ASN A 18 -13.98 -14.28 8.93
C ASN A 18 -13.19 -13.39 7.94
N ALA A 19 -12.28 -12.57 8.46
CA ALA A 19 -11.39 -11.80 7.62
C ALA A 19 -10.57 -12.73 6.75
N ILE A 20 -10.48 -12.40 5.46
CA ILE A 20 -9.66 -13.13 4.52
C ILE A 20 -8.21 -12.82 4.83
N VAL A 21 -7.43 -13.85 5.07
CA VAL A 21 -5.99 -13.78 5.24
C VAL A 21 -5.32 -14.71 4.24
N ASP A 22 -4.15 -14.33 3.77
CA ASP A 22 -3.36 -15.23 2.95
C ASP A 22 -2.94 -16.44 3.77
N ALA A 23 -3.19 -17.62 3.25
CA ALA A 23 -2.80 -18.88 3.84
C ALA A 23 -2.00 -19.70 2.82
N LEU A 24 -1.21 -20.61 3.29
CA LEU A 24 -0.61 -21.64 2.44
C LEU A 24 -1.43 -22.92 2.55
N GLN A 25 -1.84 -23.40 1.41
CA GLN A 25 -2.48 -24.68 1.29
C GLN A 25 -1.42 -25.74 0.98
N LEU A 26 -1.32 -26.72 1.86
CA LEU A 26 -0.48 -27.89 1.66
C LEU A 26 -1.26 -28.92 0.86
N ILE A 27 -0.74 -29.32 -0.28
CA ILE A 27 -1.32 -30.40 -1.10
C ILE A 27 -0.49 -31.65 -0.85
N TYR A 28 -1.16 -32.68 -0.36
CA TYR A 28 -0.59 -34.00 -0.16
C TYR A 28 -1.14 -34.96 -1.22
N ASP A 29 -0.28 -35.80 -1.82
CA ASP A 29 -0.67 -36.99 -2.56
C ASP A 29 -0.20 -38.17 -1.73
N GLY A 30 -1.00 -39.18 -1.54
CA GLY A 30 -0.91 -40.34 -0.63
C GLY A 30 0.41 -40.66 0.06
N ASP A 31 1.54 -40.30 -0.51
CA ASP A 31 2.90 -40.60 -0.04
C ASP A 31 3.71 -39.36 0.41
N GLY A 32 3.16 -38.17 0.39
CA GLY A 32 3.88 -36.96 0.86
C GLY A 32 3.39 -35.63 0.34
N LEU A 33 4.05 -34.56 0.80
CA LEU A 33 3.76 -33.18 0.37
C LEU A 33 4.23 -32.96 -1.09
N ILE A 34 3.29 -32.69 -2.01
CA ILE A 34 3.62 -32.43 -3.40
C ILE A 34 3.83 -30.96 -3.69
N SER A 35 3.04 -30.08 -3.07
CA SER A 35 3.04 -28.68 -3.44
C SER A 35 2.56 -27.77 -2.32
N LEU A 36 3.09 -26.55 -2.35
CA LEU A 36 2.62 -25.43 -1.58
C LEU A 36 1.92 -24.48 -2.53
N LEU A 37 0.61 -24.33 -2.36
CA LEU A 37 -0.14 -23.35 -3.12
C LEU A 37 -0.57 -22.18 -2.22
N PRO A 38 -0.54 -20.95 -2.76
CA PRO A 38 -1.22 -19.84 -2.10
C PRO A 38 -2.70 -20.20 -1.91
N GLY A 39 -3.17 -20.08 -0.70
CA GLY A 39 -4.54 -20.38 -0.33
C GLY A 39 -5.16 -19.21 0.41
N ILE A 40 -6.44 -19.35 0.75
CA ILE A 40 -7.20 -18.39 1.52
C ILE A 40 -7.50 -18.99 2.88
N GLY A 41 -7.14 -18.28 3.93
CA GLY A 41 -7.54 -18.57 5.29
C GLY A 41 -8.54 -17.54 5.82
N TYR A 42 -9.26 -17.89 6.86
CA TYR A 42 -10.18 -17.00 7.53
C TYR A 42 -9.79 -16.85 9.00
N ARG A 43 -9.81 -15.61 9.50
CA ARG A 43 -9.48 -15.30 10.90
C ARG A 43 -10.45 -14.27 11.45
N ASN A 44 -10.68 -14.38 12.75
CA ASN A 44 -11.39 -13.36 13.51
C ASN A 44 -10.34 -12.55 14.27
N TYR A 45 -10.38 -11.24 14.17
CA TYR A 45 -9.53 -10.36 14.96
C TYR A 45 -10.18 -9.00 15.18
N GLY A 46 -9.74 -8.31 16.21
CA GLY A 46 -10.08 -6.93 16.50
C GLY A 46 -8.96 -5.97 16.11
N ALA A 47 -9.30 -4.75 15.84
CA ALA A 47 -8.32 -3.70 15.57
C ALA A 47 -8.79 -2.37 16.15
N PHE A 48 -7.93 -1.70 16.88
CA PHE A 48 -8.06 -0.27 17.17
C PHE A 48 -7.46 0.52 16.02
N TYR A 49 -8.15 1.55 15.60
CA TYR A 49 -7.64 2.41 14.53
C TYR A 49 -7.81 3.88 14.85
N THR A 50 -6.89 4.67 14.32
CA THR A 50 -6.98 6.12 14.25
C THR A 50 -6.67 6.55 12.83
N ASP A 51 -7.61 7.26 12.21
CA ASP A 51 -7.47 7.89 10.92
C ASP A 51 -7.38 9.41 11.09
N LEU A 52 -6.39 10.02 10.48
CA LEU A 52 -6.22 11.46 10.40
C LEU A 52 -6.15 11.88 8.94
N LYS A 53 -7.10 12.68 8.50
CA LYS A 53 -7.07 13.32 7.19
C LYS A 53 -6.83 14.80 7.36
N LEU A 54 -5.88 15.34 6.64
CA LEU A 54 -5.55 16.75 6.62
C LEU A 54 -5.55 17.23 5.18
N GLY A 55 -6.18 18.35 4.94
CA GLY A 55 -6.18 18.99 3.65
C GLY A 55 -5.78 20.46 3.76
N TRP A 56 -5.25 20.99 2.71
CA TRP A 56 -5.10 22.42 2.51
C TRP A 56 -5.37 22.75 1.05
N GLU A 57 -6.24 23.70 0.83
CA GLU A 57 -6.64 24.11 -0.51
C GLU A 57 -6.55 25.62 -0.66
N SER A 58 -5.85 26.05 -1.66
CA SER A 58 -5.75 27.44 -2.07
C SER A 58 -6.03 27.55 -3.58
N ARG A 59 -5.95 28.76 -4.12
CA ARG A 59 -6.22 29.03 -5.55
C ARG A 59 -5.30 28.23 -6.50
N SER A 60 -4.08 27.93 -6.09
CA SER A 60 -3.06 27.33 -6.96
C SER A 60 -2.44 26.06 -6.39
N VAL A 61 -2.67 25.76 -5.11
CA VAL A 61 -2.08 24.61 -4.45
C VAL A 61 -3.17 23.85 -3.69
N SER A 62 -3.18 22.54 -3.82
CA SER A 62 -3.92 21.66 -2.94
C SER A 62 -2.96 20.63 -2.32
N VAL A 63 -3.18 20.32 -1.08
CA VAL A 63 -2.46 19.29 -0.33
C VAL A 63 -3.49 18.42 0.36
N ASP A 64 -3.37 17.13 0.21
CA ASP A 64 -4.19 16.13 0.88
C ASP A 64 -3.28 15.10 1.52
N SER A 65 -3.59 14.72 2.74
CA SER A 65 -2.88 13.65 3.44
C SER A 65 -3.84 12.79 4.24
N HIS A 66 -3.53 11.52 4.33
CA HIS A 66 -4.23 10.57 5.16
C HIS A 66 -3.22 9.70 5.89
N PHE A 67 -3.30 9.67 7.19
CA PHE A 67 -2.48 8.87 8.08
C PHE A 67 -3.39 7.88 8.81
N ARG A 68 -2.93 6.65 8.93
CA ARG A 68 -3.62 5.62 9.69
C ARG A 68 -2.68 4.95 10.66
N ILE A 69 -3.10 4.85 11.89
CA ILE A 69 -2.53 3.96 12.91
C ILE A 69 -3.53 2.83 13.11
N MET A 70 -3.05 1.59 13.10
CA MET A 70 -3.89 0.41 13.32
C MET A 70 -3.12 -0.58 14.19
N ASP A 71 -3.70 -0.91 15.32
CA ASP A 71 -3.18 -1.93 16.24
C ASP A 71 -4.16 -3.10 16.30
N THR A 72 -3.66 -4.32 16.08
CA THR A 72 -4.47 -5.51 15.98
C THR A 72 -4.19 -6.45 17.14
N ASP A 73 -5.24 -7.11 17.64
CA ASP A 73 -5.16 -8.15 18.67
C ASP A 73 -4.84 -9.54 18.11
N ILE A 74 -4.38 -9.61 16.87
CA ILE A 74 -3.99 -10.88 16.25
C ILE A 74 -2.89 -11.54 17.09
N ASP A 75 -3.11 -12.79 17.52
CA ASP A 75 -2.17 -13.53 18.31
C ASP A 75 -0.82 -13.68 17.63
N ARG A 76 0.26 -13.48 18.40
CA ARG A 76 1.64 -13.42 17.88
C ARG A 76 2.17 -14.77 17.44
N ASP A 77 1.61 -15.84 17.94
CA ASP A 77 2.10 -17.21 17.75
C ASP A 77 1.35 -17.96 16.64
N GLU A 78 0.21 -17.45 16.18
CA GLU A 78 -0.46 -18.02 15.01
C GLU A 78 0.27 -17.64 13.71
N ALA A 79 0.41 -18.62 12.83
CA ALA A 79 1.00 -18.44 11.51
C ALA A 79 0.29 -17.31 10.74
N ARG A 80 0.91 -16.15 10.66
CA ARG A 80 0.31 -14.94 10.10
C ARG A 80 0.85 -14.72 8.72
N CYS A 81 -0.02 -14.86 7.77
CA CYS A 81 0.34 -14.56 6.41
C CYS A 81 0.33 -13.06 6.12
N PHE A 82 -0.46 -12.29 6.85
CA PHE A 82 -0.62 -10.87 6.61
C PHE A 82 -1.04 -10.10 7.88
N GLU A 83 -0.23 -9.15 8.28
CA GLU A 83 -0.55 -8.19 9.34
C GLU A 83 -0.68 -6.79 8.72
N PRO A 84 -1.74 -6.03 9.01
CA PRO A 84 -1.82 -4.63 8.59
C PRO A 84 -0.63 -3.83 9.11
N ALA A 85 -0.22 -2.82 8.36
CA ALA A 85 0.83 -1.92 8.84
C ALA A 85 0.34 -1.16 10.08
N PHE A 86 1.14 -1.14 11.13
CA PHE A 86 0.83 -0.33 12.31
C PHE A 86 0.66 1.15 11.97
N PHE A 87 1.51 1.67 11.10
CA PHE A 87 1.41 3.04 10.60
C PHE A 87 1.49 3.04 9.09
N SER A 88 0.55 3.71 8.45
CA SER A 88 0.51 3.88 6.99
C SER A 88 -0.10 5.21 6.63
N GLY A 89 0.11 5.64 5.42
CA GLY A 89 -0.51 6.86 4.95
C GLY A 89 -0.18 7.17 3.51
N ASN A 90 -0.82 8.21 3.05
CA ASN A 90 -0.54 8.82 1.76
C ASN A 90 -0.52 10.36 1.89
N PHE A 91 0.20 10.94 0.99
CA PHE A 91 0.32 12.38 0.83
C PHE A 91 0.22 12.71 -0.64
N ARG A 92 -0.50 13.76 -0.96
CA ARG A 92 -0.58 14.32 -2.31
C ARG A 92 -0.52 15.83 -2.23
N ALA A 93 0.38 16.42 -2.99
CA ALA A 93 0.42 17.87 -3.21
C ALA A 93 0.28 18.14 -4.71
N ARG A 94 -0.54 19.09 -5.07
CA ARG A 94 -0.74 19.52 -6.46
C ARG A 94 -0.62 21.02 -6.56
N TYR A 95 0.11 21.46 -7.56
CA TYR A 95 0.28 22.86 -7.92
C TYR A 95 -0.30 23.11 -9.32
N ASN A 96 -1.11 24.15 -9.42
CA ASN A 96 -1.74 24.58 -10.66
C ASN A 96 -1.21 25.96 -11.06
N TYR A 97 -0.40 26.01 -12.09
CA TYR A 97 0.10 27.25 -12.64
C TYR A 97 -0.76 27.72 -13.82
N ARG A 98 -1.52 28.78 -13.60
CA ARG A 98 -2.35 29.46 -14.61
C ARG A 98 -3.30 28.53 -15.36
N ARG A 99 -3.73 27.42 -14.76
CA ARG A 99 -4.57 26.38 -15.38
C ARG A 99 -3.98 25.75 -16.65
N ARG A 100 -2.67 25.85 -16.82
CA ARG A 100 -1.95 25.27 -17.97
C ARG A 100 -0.94 24.21 -17.60
N ILE A 101 -0.30 24.38 -16.44
CA ILE A 101 0.68 23.43 -15.95
C ILE A 101 0.17 22.94 -14.58
N PHE A 102 0.05 21.64 -14.47
CA PHE A 102 -0.21 20.97 -13.20
C PHE A 102 1.01 20.15 -12.86
N ALA A 103 1.51 20.33 -11.66
CA ALA A 103 2.60 19.54 -11.11
C ALA A 103 2.12 18.90 -9.82
N GLY A 104 2.44 17.64 -9.60
CA GLY A 104 2.03 16.90 -8.43
C GLY A 104 3.16 16.09 -7.83
N LEU A 105 3.09 15.93 -6.52
CA LEU A 105 3.91 15.05 -5.72
C LEU A 105 2.99 14.08 -4.99
N THR A 106 3.32 12.81 -5.01
CA THR A 106 2.61 11.77 -4.27
C THR A 106 3.59 10.97 -3.42
N ALA A 107 3.17 10.58 -2.24
CA ALA A 107 3.92 9.66 -1.42
C ALA A 107 2.95 8.69 -0.74
N ASP A 108 3.21 7.38 -0.87
CA ASP A 108 2.54 6.34 -0.13
C ASP A 108 3.57 5.63 0.74
N PHE A 109 3.23 5.37 1.98
CA PHE A 109 4.16 4.72 2.89
C PHE A 109 3.45 3.77 3.85
N ALA A 110 4.18 2.77 4.30
CA ALA A 110 3.75 1.89 5.37
C ALA A 110 4.93 1.46 6.23
N SER A 111 4.69 1.32 7.53
CA SER A 111 5.66 0.78 8.47
C SER A 111 5.96 -0.69 8.18
N ARG A 112 7.04 -1.19 8.76
CA ARG A 112 7.36 -2.61 8.73
C ARG A 112 6.20 -3.44 9.24
N ARG A 113 5.94 -4.56 8.58
CA ARG A 113 4.89 -5.52 8.93
C ARG A 113 5.48 -6.89 9.18
N ARG A 114 4.76 -7.71 9.91
CA ARG A 114 5.10 -9.11 10.10
C ARG A 114 4.39 -9.95 9.03
N GLY A 115 5.02 -11.04 8.67
CA GLY A 115 4.49 -12.04 7.79
C GLY A 115 5.22 -13.36 7.98
N HIS A 116 4.78 -14.40 7.33
CA HIS A 116 5.46 -15.69 7.32
C HIS A 116 6.05 -15.96 5.95
N ALA A 117 7.30 -16.35 5.93
CA ALA A 117 7.92 -16.96 4.77
C ALA A 117 7.93 -18.48 4.98
N TYR A 118 7.53 -19.19 3.98
CA TYR A 118 7.47 -20.64 3.98
C TYR A 118 8.56 -21.18 3.07
N ALA A 119 9.24 -22.21 3.51
CA ALA A 119 10.26 -22.88 2.73
C ALA A 119 10.00 -24.38 2.76
N LEU A 120 10.04 -25.01 1.59
CA LEU A 120 10.06 -26.46 1.48
C LEU A 120 11.50 -26.93 1.68
N ASN A 121 11.70 -27.80 2.65
CA ASN A 121 12.98 -28.47 2.80
C ASN A 121 13.08 -29.58 1.73
N ALA A 122 14.03 -29.43 0.83
CA ALA A 122 14.20 -30.38 -0.28
C ALA A 122 14.68 -31.77 0.16
N VAL A 123 15.13 -31.92 1.40
CA VAL A 123 15.70 -33.20 1.92
C VAL A 123 14.61 -34.07 2.52
N ASP A 124 13.74 -33.49 3.32
CA ASP A 124 12.70 -34.22 4.08
C ASP A 124 11.27 -33.92 3.62
N GLY A 125 11.11 -33.01 2.64
CA GLY A 125 9.80 -32.59 2.15
C GLY A 125 8.97 -31.79 3.15
N LEU A 126 9.54 -31.45 4.32
CA LEU A 126 8.82 -30.71 5.35
C LEU A 126 8.73 -29.23 5.01
N VAL A 127 7.55 -28.65 5.24
CA VAL A 127 7.36 -27.22 5.13
C VAL A 127 7.71 -26.57 6.45
N THR A 128 8.70 -25.70 6.40
CA THR A 128 9.05 -24.85 7.54
C THR A 128 8.49 -23.46 7.35
N SER A 129 7.85 -22.92 8.37
CA SER A 129 7.47 -21.50 8.38
C SER A 129 8.43 -20.73 9.28
N ARG A 130 8.83 -19.57 8.84
CA ARG A 130 9.59 -18.64 9.68
C ARG A 130 8.95 -17.27 9.67
N LEU A 131 9.04 -16.58 10.79
CA LEU A 131 8.65 -15.18 10.86
C LEU A 131 9.50 -14.37 9.87
N ALA A 132 8.84 -13.69 8.96
CA ALA A 132 9.45 -12.78 8.01
C ALA A 132 8.94 -11.36 8.26
N TYR A 133 9.69 -10.39 7.78
CA TYR A 133 9.30 -8.99 7.88
C TYR A 133 9.21 -8.40 6.48
N ILE A 134 8.08 -7.79 6.20
CA ILE A 134 7.92 -6.91 5.07
C ILE A 134 8.53 -5.57 5.49
N PRO A 135 9.55 -5.06 4.80
CA PRO A 135 10.22 -3.83 5.19
C PRO A 135 9.28 -2.63 5.11
N LEU A 136 9.60 -1.60 5.82
CA LEU A 136 8.99 -0.29 5.63
C LEU A 136 9.26 0.17 4.19
N TYR A 137 8.29 0.85 3.58
CA TYR A 137 8.49 1.47 2.27
C TYR A 137 7.96 2.90 2.22
N VAL A 138 8.52 3.67 1.31
CA VAL A 138 8.01 4.95 0.84
C VAL A 138 8.01 4.92 -0.68
N ASN A 139 6.83 4.95 -1.27
CA ASN A 139 6.65 5.08 -2.72
C ASN A 139 6.45 6.55 -3.05
N LEU A 140 7.50 7.20 -3.55
CA LEU A 140 7.48 8.59 -3.97
C LEU A 140 7.19 8.67 -5.47
N GLY A 141 6.20 9.47 -5.85
CA GLY A 141 5.83 9.72 -7.24
C GLY A 141 5.74 11.20 -7.56
N VAL A 142 5.93 11.53 -8.83
CA VAL A 142 5.70 12.86 -9.38
C VAL A 142 4.77 12.78 -10.57
N GLU A 143 3.95 13.79 -10.76
CA GLU A 143 3.10 13.92 -11.92
C GLU A 143 3.22 15.33 -12.51
N ALA A 144 3.15 15.44 -13.83
CA ALA A 144 3.09 16.71 -14.53
C ALA A 144 2.07 16.60 -15.66
N GLU A 145 1.25 17.62 -15.82
CA GLU A 145 0.33 17.74 -16.94
C GLU A 145 0.48 19.13 -17.55
N PHE A 146 0.51 19.17 -18.87
CA PHE A 146 0.57 20.41 -19.63
C PHE A 146 -0.61 20.50 -20.59
N ALA A 147 -1.47 21.51 -20.37
CA ALA A 147 -2.60 21.80 -21.26
C ALA A 147 -2.10 22.55 -22.51
N LEU A 148 -2.00 21.83 -23.63
CA LEU A 148 -1.64 22.38 -24.94
C LEU A 148 -2.73 23.30 -25.48
N THR A 149 -3.98 22.87 -25.35
CA THR A 149 -5.18 23.63 -25.72
C THR A 149 -6.26 23.42 -24.63
N LYS A 150 -7.44 24.05 -24.82
CA LYS A 150 -8.59 23.81 -23.93
C LYS A 150 -9.11 22.37 -23.99
N LYS A 151 -8.78 21.63 -25.05
CA LYS A 151 -9.29 20.27 -25.31
C LYS A 151 -8.19 19.20 -25.28
N LEU A 152 -6.92 19.59 -25.26
CA LEU A 152 -5.80 18.65 -25.37
C LEU A 152 -4.78 18.94 -24.27
N SER A 153 -4.43 17.92 -23.50
CA SER A 153 -3.28 17.96 -22.60
C SER A 153 -2.42 16.71 -22.73
N VAL A 154 -1.16 16.86 -22.38
CA VAL A 154 -0.20 15.76 -22.24
C VAL A 154 0.17 15.64 -20.77
N TRP A 155 0.40 14.43 -20.31
CA TRP A 155 0.82 14.18 -18.94
C TRP A 155 1.95 13.17 -18.88
N LEU A 156 2.73 13.29 -17.81
CA LEU A 156 3.82 12.40 -17.44
C LEU A 156 3.71 12.07 -15.95
N ARG A 157 3.94 10.82 -15.59
CA ARG A 157 3.97 10.36 -14.22
C ARG A 157 5.18 9.47 -14.00
N GLY A 158 5.90 9.71 -12.91
CA GLY A 158 6.95 8.85 -12.39
C GLY A 158 6.52 8.25 -11.06
N ASP A 159 6.74 6.97 -10.88
CA ASP A 159 6.42 6.22 -9.66
C ASP A 159 7.67 5.56 -9.11
N ASN A 160 7.68 5.36 -7.79
CA ASN A 160 8.77 4.72 -7.06
C ASN A 160 10.16 5.37 -7.32
N LEU A 161 10.21 6.70 -7.29
CA LEU A 161 11.42 7.46 -7.59
C LEU A 161 12.60 7.18 -6.63
N LEU A 162 12.31 6.66 -5.45
CA LEU A 162 13.32 6.23 -4.48
C LEU A 162 13.86 4.84 -4.79
N ASN A 163 13.33 4.16 -5.80
CA ASN A 163 13.66 2.78 -6.18
C ASN A 163 13.60 1.82 -4.98
N MET A 164 12.67 2.05 -4.07
CA MET A 164 12.48 1.18 -2.93
C MET A 164 11.80 -0.12 -3.33
N ASN A 165 12.18 -1.19 -2.67
CA ASN A 165 11.51 -2.47 -2.82
C ASN A 165 10.18 -2.45 -2.06
N VAL A 166 9.11 -2.11 -2.77
CA VAL A 166 7.75 -2.07 -2.20
C VAL A 166 7.17 -3.48 -2.21
N GLN A 167 7.09 -4.10 -1.06
CA GLN A 167 6.47 -5.41 -0.90
C GLN A 167 5.08 -5.27 -0.29
N ARG A 168 4.09 -5.83 -0.94
CA ARG A 168 2.74 -6.01 -0.36
C ARG A 168 2.65 -7.32 0.41
N PHE A 169 3.30 -8.34 -0.10
CA PHE A 169 3.37 -9.68 0.49
C PHE A 169 4.84 -10.11 0.61
N PRO A 170 5.19 -11.01 1.55
CA PRO A 170 6.53 -11.57 1.64
C PRO A 170 6.96 -12.15 0.30
N CYS A 171 8.18 -11.84 -0.11
CA CYS A 171 8.79 -12.32 -1.36
C CYS A 171 8.17 -11.78 -2.67
N TYR A 172 7.14 -10.93 -2.60
CA TYR A 172 6.57 -10.27 -3.78
C TYR A 172 7.07 -8.84 -3.88
N ASN A 173 8.03 -8.63 -4.74
CA ASN A 173 8.60 -7.31 -5.00
C ASN A 173 7.77 -6.58 -6.05
N SER A 174 7.44 -5.32 -5.78
CA SER A 174 6.97 -4.43 -6.84
C SER A 174 8.11 -4.11 -7.81
N GLY A 175 7.76 -3.69 -9.02
CA GLY A 175 8.75 -3.17 -9.95
C GLY A 175 9.55 -1.98 -9.38
N GLY A 176 10.70 -1.70 -9.97
CA GLY A 176 11.53 -0.53 -9.66
C GLY A 176 10.88 0.79 -10.08
N ILE A 177 11.70 1.77 -10.42
CA ILE A 177 11.25 3.08 -10.94
C ILE A 177 10.40 2.86 -12.19
N GLY A 178 9.19 3.42 -12.18
CA GLY A 178 8.26 3.39 -13.29
C GLY A 178 8.03 4.79 -13.88
N ALA A 179 7.79 4.86 -15.18
CA ALA A 179 7.35 6.08 -15.84
C ALA A 179 6.20 5.76 -16.81
N THR A 180 5.20 6.62 -16.82
CA THR A 180 4.06 6.56 -17.73
C THR A 180 3.78 7.93 -18.31
N ALA A 181 3.33 7.97 -19.55
CA ALA A 181 2.94 9.21 -20.22
C ALA A 181 1.66 8.96 -21.03
N GLY A 182 0.89 10.01 -21.25
CA GLY A 182 -0.33 9.91 -22.02
C GLY A 182 -0.88 11.25 -22.48
N ILE A 183 -1.97 11.17 -23.23
CA ILE A 183 -2.67 12.32 -23.81
C ILE A 183 -4.11 12.28 -23.31
N ILE A 184 -4.64 13.44 -22.94
CA ILE A 184 -6.06 13.63 -22.58
C ILE A 184 -6.70 14.50 -23.66
N VAL A 185 -7.80 13.99 -24.23
CA VAL A 185 -8.63 14.72 -25.19
C VAL A 185 -10.01 14.93 -24.58
N ASN A 186 -10.41 16.18 -24.41
CA ASN A 186 -11.75 16.56 -23.95
C ASN A 186 -12.60 16.92 -25.18
N LEU A 187 -13.63 16.16 -25.43
CA LEU A 187 -14.54 16.34 -26.57
C LEU A 187 -15.58 17.45 -26.34
#